data_078f10f280e324fab84c4bd299639a98
#
_entry.id   078f10f280e324fab84c4bd299639a98
#
_cell.length_a   1.000
_cell.length_b   1.000
_cell.length_c   1.000
_cell.angle_alpha   90.00
_cell.angle_beta   90.00
_cell.angle_gamma   90.00
#
_symmetry.space_group_name_H-M   'P 1'
#
loop_
_entity.id
_entity.type
_entity.pdbx_description
1 polymer ?
#
loop_
_entity_poly.entity_id
_entity_poly.type
_entity_poly.pdbx_seq_one_letter_code
_entity_poly.pdbx_strand_id
1 'polypeptide(L)'
;MALFDKILSLFRKAEEPAQPQPTCEEHRAILAFEKDLDFFLHEDDFKSRKEYQYLCDKHHSIFRTIEELRRTNTLKYFCDNNQIPFELVTTFLEHYKDLSRESQLIAQHNEEYIAHHLKKEKSYLDSILHAVDPKIRLDEEQRKVVLSDDDYTLVVAGAGAGKTTTIAAKVKFLVEKQGIKPNEILVISFTNKAVGELQEKINGQLNIPCPITTFHKTGYAILKRQDNDLSAIKTEGFRYEVINNYLKSSILQYPELVDKLILFFGSYFDAPYEGDDLSTFFNYLTKADFSTLKGNIQDYSADVISEREDKVRTINYEKLRSAEEVKIANFLFMNGIEYEYEKPYPYNIQGSMKVYTPDFTITQGDKVAYIEHFGITESGENNRYSQEQLERYKNAVNDKITLHRRHKTDLIYTFSQYNDGVPFLAHLEQQLKSHGFVLSPLSSKEVFERIVSTEENKYIARLTYLISTFIQNFKTDGKVLDDFQRFRNGSVNERSKLFLTICEQCYLEYVKRLKEENAIDFEDMINESARISRDEQLRGDRLEFKYIIVDEYQDIS
;
A
#
# COMPACT_ATOMS: atom_id res chain seq x y z
N MET A 1 36.89 -23.55 -23.03
CA MET A 1 37.71 -24.34 -23.95
C MET A 1 38.75 -25.23 -23.27
N ALA A 2 39.63 -24.77 -22.37
CA ALA A 2 40.69 -25.62 -21.81
C ALA A 2 40.22 -26.75 -20.89
N LEU A 3 39.12 -26.64 -20.15
CA LEU A 3 38.59 -27.68 -19.26
C LEU A 3 37.70 -28.67 -20.04
N PHE A 4 36.92 -28.15 -20.97
CA PHE A 4 36.05 -28.92 -21.87
C PHE A 4 36.88 -29.74 -22.88
N ASP A 5 37.93 -29.17 -23.46
CA ASP A 5 38.87 -29.89 -24.30
C ASP A 5 39.66 -30.93 -23.52
N LYS A 6 39.91 -30.71 -22.25
CA LYS A 6 40.57 -31.68 -21.37
C LYS A 6 39.67 -32.87 -21.01
N ILE A 7 38.37 -32.63 -20.81
CA ILE A 7 37.36 -33.69 -20.62
C ILE A 7 37.08 -34.41 -21.93
N LEU A 8 36.91 -33.70 -23.05
CA LEU A 8 36.80 -34.31 -24.39
C LEU A 8 38.08 -35.05 -24.85
N SER A 9 39.28 -34.61 -24.40
CA SER A 9 40.52 -35.32 -24.70
C SER A 9 40.69 -36.64 -23.92
N LEU A 10 40.07 -36.75 -22.76
CA LEU A 10 40.00 -38.00 -21.99
C LEU A 10 39.07 -39.03 -22.68
N PHE A 11 38.08 -38.60 -23.42
CA PHE A 11 37.17 -39.47 -24.19
C PHE A 11 37.60 -39.68 -25.66
N ARG A 12 38.51 -38.88 -26.23
CA ARG A 12 38.97 -38.98 -27.66
C ARG A 12 40.27 -39.75 -27.89
N LYS A 13 40.91 -40.30 -26.86
CA LYS A 13 42.17 -41.07 -26.96
C LYS A 13 42.09 -42.48 -26.34
N ALA A 14 41.10 -43.25 -26.72
CA ALA A 14 41.18 -44.71 -26.74
C ALA A 14 40.33 -45.19 -27.92
N GLU A 15 40.85 -46.07 -28.73
CA GLU A 15 40.04 -46.95 -29.58
C GLU A 15 38.92 -47.48 -28.67
N GLU A 16 37.64 -47.31 -29.08
CA GLU A 16 36.49 -47.66 -28.25
C GLU A 16 36.66 -49.11 -27.71
N PRO A 17 37.01 -49.30 -26.45
CA PRO A 17 36.73 -50.57 -25.82
C PRO A 17 35.21 -50.64 -25.78
N ALA A 18 34.63 -51.76 -26.21
CA ALA A 18 33.22 -52.03 -26.17
C ALA A 18 32.68 -51.53 -24.82
N GLN A 19 31.79 -50.50 -24.82
CA GLN A 19 31.27 -49.92 -23.60
C GLN A 19 30.77 -51.06 -22.70
N PRO A 20 31.27 -51.20 -21.48
CA PRO A 20 30.84 -52.29 -20.62
C PRO A 20 29.31 -52.18 -20.50
N GLN A 21 28.62 -53.26 -20.80
CA GLN A 21 27.16 -53.27 -20.74
C GLN A 21 26.74 -52.93 -19.30
N PRO A 22 25.74 -52.04 -19.10
CA PRO A 22 25.33 -51.61 -17.79
C PRO A 22 24.90 -52.84 -16.96
N THR A 23 25.45 -52.97 -15.76
CA THR A 23 25.36 -54.14 -14.90
C THR A 23 24.06 -54.18 -14.07
N CYS A 24 23.44 -53.04 -13.83
CA CYS A 24 22.18 -52.91 -13.09
C CYS A 24 21.35 -51.75 -13.62
N GLU A 25 20.15 -51.56 -13.07
CA GLU A 25 19.22 -50.51 -13.47
C GLU A 25 19.75 -49.08 -13.13
N GLU A 26 20.36 -48.94 -11.96
CA GLU A 26 20.96 -47.69 -11.51
C GLU A 26 22.14 -47.27 -12.39
N HIS A 27 22.99 -48.23 -12.81
CA HIS A 27 24.09 -47.94 -13.72
C HIS A 27 23.57 -47.43 -15.06
N ARG A 28 22.50 -48.05 -15.60
CA ARG A 28 21.83 -47.56 -16.83
C ARG A 28 21.26 -46.17 -16.67
N ALA A 29 20.64 -45.89 -15.52
CA ALA A 29 20.02 -44.58 -15.26
C ALA A 29 21.07 -43.47 -15.14
N ILE A 30 22.23 -43.74 -14.50
CA ILE A 30 23.35 -42.77 -14.43
C ILE A 30 23.90 -42.48 -15.82
N LEU A 31 24.17 -43.51 -16.64
CA LEU A 31 24.64 -43.34 -18.01
C LEU A 31 23.63 -42.60 -18.89
N ALA A 32 22.33 -42.82 -18.67
CA ALA A 32 21.28 -42.11 -19.37
C ALA A 32 21.28 -40.61 -19.02
N PHE A 33 21.48 -40.24 -17.75
CA PHE A 33 21.61 -38.87 -17.33
C PHE A 33 22.82 -38.18 -17.99
N GLU A 34 23.99 -38.78 -17.91
CA GLU A 34 25.21 -38.22 -18.52
C GLU A 34 25.06 -38.02 -20.04
N LYS A 35 24.42 -39.00 -20.71
CA LYS A 35 24.11 -38.89 -22.13
C LYS A 35 23.11 -37.75 -22.43
N ASP A 36 22.05 -37.64 -21.65
CA ASP A 36 21.04 -36.58 -21.81
C ASP A 36 21.67 -35.21 -21.53
N LEU A 37 22.53 -35.08 -20.52
CA LEU A 37 23.27 -33.87 -20.20
C LEU A 37 24.24 -33.48 -21.31
N ASP A 38 25.02 -34.41 -21.83
CA ASP A 38 25.94 -34.18 -22.95
C ASP A 38 25.20 -33.72 -24.19
N PHE A 39 24.10 -34.38 -24.57
CA PHE A 39 23.24 -33.97 -25.66
C PHE A 39 22.68 -32.55 -25.45
N PHE A 40 22.17 -32.27 -24.22
CA PHE A 40 21.61 -30.97 -23.84
C PHE A 40 22.64 -29.83 -23.98
N LEU A 41 23.88 -30.03 -23.57
CA LEU A 41 24.95 -29.01 -23.65
C LEU A 41 25.58 -28.88 -25.04
N HIS A 42 25.33 -29.82 -25.97
CA HIS A 42 25.87 -29.74 -27.33
C HIS A 42 24.95 -29.02 -28.35
N GLU A 43 23.72 -28.70 -27.97
CA GLU A 43 22.81 -27.91 -28.79
C GLU A 43 23.27 -26.45 -28.90
N ASP A 44 23.24 -25.84 -30.10
CA ASP A 44 23.62 -24.42 -30.34
C ASP A 44 22.45 -23.47 -29.98
N ASP A 45 22.00 -23.53 -28.72
CA ASP A 45 20.95 -22.71 -28.20
C ASP A 45 21.24 -22.20 -26.77
N PHE A 46 20.52 -21.19 -26.33
CA PHE A 46 20.58 -20.67 -24.96
C PHE A 46 19.77 -21.62 -24.04
N LYS A 47 20.32 -22.07 -22.95
CA LYS A 47 19.67 -23.00 -22.03
C LYS A 47 18.93 -22.27 -20.91
N SER A 48 17.61 -22.41 -20.91
CA SER A 48 16.75 -21.79 -19.90
C SER A 48 16.69 -22.61 -18.59
N ARG A 49 16.26 -21.94 -17.53
CA ARG A 49 16.12 -22.56 -16.22
C ARG A 49 15.13 -23.72 -16.21
N LYS A 50 14.00 -23.61 -16.91
CA LYS A 50 12.98 -24.67 -16.97
C LYS A 50 13.50 -25.90 -17.70
N GLU A 51 14.29 -25.72 -18.74
CA GLU A 51 14.84 -26.84 -19.51
C GLU A 51 15.78 -27.70 -18.69
N TYR A 52 16.74 -27.10 -17.96
CA TYR A 52 17.61 -27.91 -17.12
C TYR A 52 16.91 -28.41 -15.85
N GLN A 53 15.90 -27.71 -15.32
CA GLN A 53 15.07 -28.24 -14.26
C GLN A 53 14.29 -29.48 -14.71
N TYR A 54 13.75 -29.47 -15.92
CA TYR A 54 13.10 -30.64 -16.50
C TYR A 54 14.07 -31.82 -16.65
N LEU A 55 15.33 -31.58 -17.03
CA LEU A 55 16.36 -32.60 -17.08
C LEU A 55 16.63 -33.21 -15.68
N CYS A 56 16.73 -32.34 -14.65
CA CYS A 56 16.86 -32.80 -13.26
C CYS A 56 15.66 -33.64 -12.81
N ASP A 57 14.43 -33.19 -13.09
CA ASP A 57 13.20 -33.87 -12.67
C ASP A 57 13.09 -35.25 -13.33
N LYS A 58 13.45 -35.39 -14.59
CA LYS A 58 13.50 -36.67 -15.33
C LYS A 58 14.38 -37.69 -14.64
N HIS A 59 15.51 -37.28 -14.05
CA HIS A 59 16.49 -38.15 -13.41
C HIS A 59 16.46 -38.07 -11.87
N HIS A 60 15.43 -37.46 -11.28
CA HIS A 60 15.36 -37.28 -9.83
C HIS A 60 15.34 -38.58 -9.02
N SER A 61 14.73 -39.65 -9.55
CA SER A 61 14.63 -40.94 -8.86
C SER A 61 16.00 -41.59 -8.61
N ILE A 62 16.85 -41.61 -9.64
CA ILE A 62 18.20 -42.16 -9.50
C ILE A 62 19.06 -41.31 -8.57
N PHE A 63 18.94 -39.98 -8.63
CA PHE A 63 19.64 -39.09 -7.70
C PHE A 63 19.29 -39.40 -6.24
N ARG A 64 18.00 -39.58 -5.93
CA ARG A 64 17.55 -39.93 -4.57
C ARG A 64 18.13 -41.27 -4.11
N THR A 65 18.13 -42.29 -4.96
CA THR A 65 18.67 -43.59 -4.65
C THR A 65 20.17 -43.51 -4.30
N ILE A 66 20.94 -42.85 -5.15
CA ILE A 66 22.39 -42.72 -4.93
C ILE A 66 22.71 -41.84 -3.71
N GLU A 67 21.95 -40.77 -3.46
CA GLU A 67 22.15 -39.92 -2.29
C GLU A 67 21.77 -40.64 -0.98
N GLU A 68 20.80 -41.54 -0.99
CA GLU A 68 20.46 -42.39 0.15
C GLU A 68 21.58 -43.41 0.46
N LEU A 69 22.11 -44.05 -0.57
CA LEU A 69 23.27 -44.95 -0.43
C LEU A 69 24.50 -44.22 0.11
N ARG A 70 24.69 -42.97 -0.28
CA ARG A 70 25.74 -42.10 0.24
C ARG A 70 25.53 -41.75 1.72
N ARG A 71 24.31 -41.39 2.12
CA ARG A 71 23.96 -41.07 3.51
C ARG A 71 24.08 -42.27 4.45
N THR A 72 23.80 -43.45 3.96
CA THR A 72 23.94 -44.71 4.72
C THR A 72 25.36 -45.28 4.71
N ASN A 73 26.31 -44.61 4.06
CA ASN A 73 27.70 -45.05 3.92
C ASN A 73 27.84 -46.40 3.17
N THR A 74 26.85 -46.80 2.37
CA THR A 74 26.81 -48.06 1.62
C THR A 74 27.13 -47.89 0.15
N LEU A 75 27.33 -46.65 -0.33
CA LEU A 75 27.51 -46.33 -1.75
C LEU A 75 28.71 -47.06 -2.37
N LYS A 76 29.86 -47.09 -1.69
CA LYS A 76 31.05 -47.76 -2.19
C LYS A 76 30.83 -49.27 -2.34
N TYR A 77 30.23 -49.89 -1.32
CA TYR A 77 29.87 -51.31 -1.35
C TYR A 77 28.89 -51.63 -2.48
N PHE A 78 27.92 -50.75 -2.72
CA PHE A 78 26.98 -50.89 -3.83
C PHE A 78 27.69 -50.82 -5.19
N CYS A 79 28.61 -49.85 -5.37
CA CYS A 79 29.38 -49.74 -6.59
C CYS A 79 30.25 -50.97 -6.88
N ASP A 80 30.96 -51.43 -5.85
CA ASP A 80 31.84 -52.61 -5.98
C ASP A 80 31.05 -53.87 -6.34
N ASN A 81 29.89 -54.12 -5.70
CA ASN A 81 29.05 -55.29 -5.97
C ASN A 81 28.40 -55.25 -7.38
N ASN A 82 28.07 -54.07 -7.88
CA ASN A 82 27.44 -53.91 -9.18
C ASN A 82 28.45 -53.55 -10.29
N GLN A 83 29.74 -53.56 -10.01
CA GLN A 83 30.82 -53.25 -10.95
C GLN A 83 30.62 -51.86 -11.61
N ILE A 84 30.11 -50.89 -10.86
CA ILE A 84 29.91 -49.49 -11.30
C ILE A 84 31.18 -48.71 -10.96
N PRO A 85 31.79 -47.99 -11.92
CA PRO A 85 32.92 -47.12 -11.60
C PRO A 85 32.50 -46.05 -10.57
N PHE A 86 33.18 -45.98 -9.44
CA PHE A 86 32.86 -45.04 -8.37
C PHE A 86 33.00 -43.59 -8.86
N GLU A 87 33.94 -43.35 -9.78
CA GLU A 87 34.13 -42.03 -10.42
C GLU A 87 32.91 -41.62 -11.23
N LEU A 88 32.26 -42.50 -11.96
CA LEU A 88 31.03 -42.24 -12.70
C LEU A 88 29.90 -41.78 -11.76
N VAL A 89 29.77 -42.41 -10.60
CA VAL A 89 28.74 -42.04 -9.61
C VAL A 89 29.04 -40.71 -8.95
N THR A 90 30.31 -40.40 -8.69
CA THR A 90 30.69 -39.10 -8.12
C THR A 90 30.49 -37.98 -9.11
N THR A 91 30.84 -38.16 -10.39
CA THR A 91 30.62 -37.23 -11.49
C THR A 91 29.11 -36.94 -11.68
N PHE A 92 28.30 -38.00 -11.70
CA PHE A 92 26.84 -37.87 -11.74
C PHE A 92 26.30 -37.01 -10.60
N LEU A 93 26.74 -37.26 -9.36
CA LEU A 93 26.30 -36.47 -8.20
C LEU A 93 26.74 -35.01 -8.28
N GLU A 94 27.92 -34.74 -8.81
CA GLU A 94 28.43 -33.37 -9.00
C GLU A 94 27.61 -32.65 -10.07
N HIS A 95 27.44 -33.25 -11.24
CA HIS A 95 26.65 -32.69 -12.33
C HIS A 95 25.19 -32.43 -11.92
N TYR A 96 24.55 -33.45 -11.29
CA TYR A 96 23.17 -33.29 -10.85
C TYR A 96 23.01 -32.20 -9.79
N LYS A 97 23.95 -32.08 -8.84
CA LYS A 97 23.91 -31.04 -7.82
C LYS A 97 24.19 -29.66 -8.38
N ASP A 98 25.06 -29.55 -9.36
CA ASP A 98 25.30 -28.31 -10.07
C ASP A 98 24.01 -27.87 -10.78
N LEU A 99 23.40 -28.73 -11.60
CA LEU A 99 22.16 -28.43 -12.31
C LEU A 99 20.98 -28.07 -11.38
N SER A 100 20.89 -28.69 -10.20
CA SER A 100 19.78 -28.45 -9.27
C SER A 100 19.91 -27.15 -8.45
N ARG A 101 21.00 -26.39 -8.61
CA ARG A 101 21.29 -25.14 -7.91
C ARG A 101 21.49 -23.98 -8.90
N GLU A 102 22.41 -23.07 -8.58
CA GLU A 102 22.89 -22.07 -9.54
C GLU A 102 23.95 -22.73 -10.42
N SER A 103 23.50 -23.36 -11.52
CA SER A 103 24.32 -24.22 -12.34
C SER A 103 25.48 -23.47 -13.01
N GLN A 104 26.71 -23.85 -12.65
CA GLN A 104 27.93 -23.33 -13.28
C GLN A 104 28.09 -23.86 -14.72
N LEU A 105 27.69 -25.11 -14.98
CA LEU A 105 27.72 -25.72 -16.31
C LEU A 105 26.83 -24.94 -17.28
N ILE A 106 25.60 -24.62 -16.86
CA ILE A 106 24.65 -23.85 -17.68
C ILE A 106 25.14 -22.40 -17.86
N ALA A 107 25.63 -21.76 -16.80
CA ALA A 107 26.17 -20.41 -16.89
C ALA A 107 27.33 -20.33 -17.89
N GLN A 108 28.27 -21.30 -17.83
CA GLN A 108 29.37 -21.37 -18.78
C GLN A 108 28.89 -21.61 -20.21
N HIS A 109 27.99 -22.57 -20.43
CA HIS A 109 27.39 -22.81 -21.75
C HIS A 109 26.74 -21.55 -22.32
N ASN A 110 25.92 -20.85 -21.52
CA ASN A 110 25.22 -19.65 -21.95
C ASN A 110 26.18 -18.48 -22.23
N GLU A 111 27.27 -18.34 -21.46
CA GLU A 111 28.33 -17.35 -21.76
C GLU A 111 29.03 -17.66 -23.08
N GLU A 112 29.38 -18.93 -23.33
CA GLU A 112 29.97 -19.36 -24.60
C GLU A 112 29.04 -19.18 -25.78
N TYR A 113 27.75 -19.50 -25.63
CA TYR A 113 26.69 -19.24 -26.59
C TYR A 113 26.59 -17.74 -26.92
N ILE A 114 26.48 -16.87 -25.90
CA ILE A 114 26.43 -15.42 -26.13
C ILE A 114 27.70 -14.92 -26.83
N ALA A 115 28.87 -15.32 -26.37
CA ALA A 115 30.15 -14.92 -26.96
C ALA A 115 30.28 -15.35 -28.43
N HIS A 116 29.81 -16.55 -28.78
CA HIS A 116 29.75 -17.06 -30.14
C HIS A 116 28.78 -16.23 -31.00
N HIS A 117 27.55 -16.03 -30.53
CA HIS A 117 26.51 -15.34 -31.27
C HIS A 117 26.74 -13.82 -31.39
N LEU A 118 27.43 -13.17 -30.45
CA LEU A 118 27.91 -11.80 -30.60
C LEU A 118 28.81 -11.64 -31.85
N LYS A 119 29.63 -12.65 -32.17
CA LYS A 119 30.49 -12.65 -33.36
C LYS A 119 29.71 -13.06 -34.61
N LYS A 120 28.95 -14.14 -34.55
CA LYS A 120 28.14 -14.71 -35.64
C LYS A 120 27.10 -13.71 -36.14
N GLU A 121 26.38 -13.06 -35.26
CA GLU A 121 25.29 -12.12 -35.58
C GLU A 121 25.73 -10.64 -35.59
N LYS A 122 27.02 -10.36 -35.53
CA LYS A 122 27.56 -8.99 -35.41
C LYS A 122 26.94 -8.03 -36.45
N SER A 123 26.97 -8.39 -37.72
CA SER A 123 26.47 -7.54 -38.81
C SER A 123 24.98 -7.26 -38.68
N TYR A 124 24.20 -8.25 -38.24
CA TYR A 124 22.79 -8.11 -37.97
C TYR A 124 22.53 -7.19 -36.76
N LEU A 125 23.21 -7.41 -35.66
CA LEU A 125 23.09 -6.60 -34.44
C LEU A 125 23.54 -5.14 -34.64
N ASP A 126 24.55 -4.92 -35.51
CA ASP A 126 25.01 -3.57 -35.89
C ASP A 126 23.92 -2.77 -36.62
N SER A 127 23.03 -3.43 -37.35
CA SER A 127 21.99 -2.81 -38.17
C SER A 127 20.56 -3.09 -37.72
N ILE A 128 20.37 -3.78 -36.61
CA ILE A 128 19.05 -4.30 -36.15
C ILE A 128 17.96 -3.20 -36.07
N LEU A 129 18.30 -1.99 -35.69
CA LEU A 129 17.39 -0.86 -35.55
C LEU A 129 17.59 0.24 -36.63
N HIS A 130 18.34 -0.03 -37.71
CA HIS A 130 18.56 0.97 -38.77
C HIS A 130 17.27 1.42 -39.48
N ALA A 131 16.20 0.61 -39.45
CA ALA A 131 14.88 1.02 -39.93
C ALA A 131 14.25 2.12 -39.04
N VAL A 132 14.64 2.19 -37.75
CA VAL A 132 14.20 3.23 -36.81
C VAL A 132 15.07 4.48 -36.97
N ASP A 133 16.39 4.32 -36.83
CA ASP A 133 17.39 5.36 -37.05
C ASP A 133 18.73 4.70 -37.40
N PRO A 134 19.33 5.02 -38.59
CA PRO A 134 20.61 4.48 -39.01
C PRO A 134 21.80 4.78 -38.07
N LYS A 135 21.63 5.72 -37.13
CA LYS A 135 22.66 6.08 -36.12
C LYS A 135 22.61 5.21 -34.88
N ILE A 136 21.49 4.50 -34.62
CA ILE A 136 21.37 3.65 -33.45
C ILE A 136 22.37 2.49 -33.54
N ARG A 137 23.15 2.33 -32.49
CA ARG A 137 24.04 1.20 -32.31
C ARG A 137 23.80 0.64 -30.90
N LEU A 138 23.58 -0.66 -30.80
CA LEU A 138 23.51 -1.33 -29.51
C LEU A 138 24.93 -1.47 -28.93
N ASP A 139 25.08 -1.16 -27.69
CA ASP A 139 26.29 -1.49 -26.95
C ASP A 139 26.38 -2.99 -26.64
N GLU A 140 27.49 -3.45 -26.08
CA GLU A 140 27.73 -4.88 -25.85
C GLU A 140 26.73 -5.49 -24.87
N GLU A 141 26.39 -4.76 -23.79
CA GLU A 141 25.43 -5.26 -22.79
C GLU A 141 24.02 -5.34 -23.37
N GLN A 142 23.60 -4.36 -24.16
CA GLN A 142 22.31 -4.42 -24.86
C GLN A 142 22.25 -5.60 -25.84
N ARG A 143 23.34 -5.91 -26.53
CA ARG A 143 23.43 -7.07 -27.43
C ARG A 143 23.34 -8.40 -26.67
N LYS A 144 23.98 -8.49 -25.50
CA LYS A 144 23.85 -9.65 -24.61
C LYS A 144 22.40 -9.86 -24.18
N VAL A 145 21.68 -8.80 -23.79
CA VAL A 145 20.24 -8.85 -23.46
C VAL A 145 19.40 -9.34 -24.63
N VAL A 146 19.69 -8.87 -25.84
CA VAL A 146 18.97 -9.31 -27.06
C VAL A 146 19.16 -10.80 -27.30
N LEU A 147 20.36 -11.34 -27.08
CA LEU A 147 20.71 -12.75 -27.31
C LEU A 147 20.29 -13.68 -26.16
N SER A 148 20.21 -13.19 -24.93
CA SER A 148 19.80 -13.98 -23.75
C SER A 148 18.34 -14.43 -23.88
N ASP A 149 18.06 -15.69 -23.54
CA ASP A 149 16.72 -16.29 -23.69
C ASP A 149 16.34 -17.17 -22.49
N ASP A 150 16.57 -16.67 -21.28
CA ASP A 150 16.16 -17.36 -20.06
C ASP A 150 14.66 -17.14 -19.78
N ASP A 151 14.07 -18.03 -18.98
CA ASP A 151 12.66 -17.96 -18.53
C ASP A 151 12.34 -16.64 -17.81
N TYR A 152 13.31 -16.10 -17.04
CA TYR A 152 13.19 -14.86 -16.29
C TYR A 152 14.47 -14.03 -16.43
N THR A 153 14.41 -12.95 -17.15
CA THR A 153 15.53 -12.03 -17.33
C THR A 153 15.22 -10.66 -16.73
N LEU A 154 15.98 -10.22 -15.75
CA LEU A 154 15.92 -8.87 -15.20
C LEU A 154 17.03 -8.01 -15.78
N VAL A 155 16.66 -6.93 -16.47
CA VAL A 155 17.60 -5.96 -17.03
C VAL A 155 17.63 -4.71 -16.17
N VAL A 156 18.74 -4.47 -15.50
CA VAL A 156 18.95 -3.26 -14.68
C VAL A 156 19.67 -2.21 -15.51
N ALA A 157 19.01 -1.08 -15.77
CA ALA A 157 19.55 -0.02 -16.60
C ALA A 157 19.16 1.37 -16.06
N GLY A 158 20.11 2.30 -16.06
CA GLY A 158 19.88 3.68 -15.64
C GLY A 158 18.94 4.45 -16.58
N ALA A 159 18.55 5.65 -16.14
CA ALA A 159 17.78 6.56 -16.99
C ALA A 159 18.59 6.93 -18.26
N GLY A 160 17.97 6.87 -19.42
CA GLY A 160 18.63 7.16 -20.69
C GLY A 160 19.55 6.05 -21.23
N ALA A 161 19.69 4.90 -20.57
CA ALA A 161 20.52 3.79 -21.03
C ALA A 161 19.94 3.01 -22.22
N GLY A 162 18.86 3.48 -22.83
CA GLY A 162 18.30 2.87 -24.04
C GLY A 162 17.38 1.66 -23.80
N LYS A 163 16.73 1.54 -22.62
CA LYS A 163 15.80 0.45 -22.30
C LYS A 163 14.79 0.16 -23.43
N THR A 164 14.04 1.19 -23.84
CA THR A 164 13.05 1.09 -24.93
C THR A 164 13.68 0.65 -26.28
N THR A 165 14.92 1.05 -26.52
CA THR A 165 15.68 0.65 -27.69
C THR A 165 16.06 -0.82 -27.63
N THR A 166 16.50 -1.29 -26.47
CA THR A 166 16.84 -2.71 -26.24
C THR A 166 15.59 -3.60 -26.37
N ILE A 167 14.43 -3.17 -25.85
CA ILE A 167 13.14 -3.87 -26.00
C ILE A 167 12.79 -4.01 -27.50
N ALA A 168 12.88 -2.93 -28.26
CA ALA A 168 12.58 -2.96 -29.69
C ALA A 168 13.53 -3.91 -30.48
N ALA A 169 14.81 -3.91 -30.10
CA ALA A 169 15.79 -4.83 -30.70
C ALA A 169 15.49 -6.29 -30.30
N LYS A 170 15.14 -6.57 -29.04
CA LYS A 170 14.75 -7.92 -28.59
C LYS A 170 13.53 -8.43 -29.35
N VAL A 171 12.47 -7.64 -29.46
CA VAL A 171 11.26 -8.01 -30.21
C VAL A 171 11.60 -8.33 -31.65
N LYS A 172 12.41 -7.49 -32.30
CA LYS A 172 12.84 -7.73 -33.70
C LYS A 172 13.66 -9.02 -33.85
N PHE A 173 14.59 -9.27 -32.91
CA PHE A 173 15.39 -10.49 -32.91
C PHE A 173 14.53 -11.75 -32.74
N LEU A 174 13.56 -11.73 -31.81
CA LEU A 174 12.63 -12.84 -31.61
C LEU A 174 11.84 -13.17 -32.88
N VAL A 175 11.36 -12.15 -33.57
CA VAL A 175 10.57 -12.36 -34.79
C VAL A 175 11.46 -12.81 -35.99
N GLU A 176 12.56 -12.11 -36.25
CA GLU A 176 13.36 -12.34 -37.45
C GLU A 176 14.34 -13.51 -37.36
N LYS A 177 14.88 -13.78 -36.13
CA LYS A 177 15.89 -14.83 -35.95
C LYS A 177 15.35 -16.09 -35.30
N GLN A 178 14.44 -15.94 -34.35
CA GLN A 178 13.84 -17.09 -33.66
C GLN A 178 12.49 -17.52 -34.23
N GLY A 179 11.95 -16.75 -35.20
CA GLY A 179 10.71 -17.11 -35.92
C GLY A 179 9.46 -17.02 -35.05
N ILE A 180 9.51 -16.27 -33.92
CA ILE A 180 8.37 -16.08 -33.04
C ILE A 180 7.35 -15.18 -33.74
N LYS A 181 6.08 -15.59 -33.69
CA LYS A 181 5.02 -14.78 -34.31
C LYS A 181 4.77 -13.52 -33.48
N PRO A 182 4.54 -12.36 -34.07
CA PRO A 182 4.30 -11.11 -33.37
C PRO A 182 3.18 -11.18 -32.29
N ASN A 183 2.12 -11.95 -32.56
CA ASN A 183 1.01 -12.15 -31.60
C ASN A 183 1.34 -13.07 -30.44
N GLU A 184 2.48 -13.76 -30.45
CA GLU A 184 3.01 -14.57 -29.33
C GLU A 184 3.92 -13.73 -28.40
N ILE A 185 4.15 -12.45 -28.72
CA ILE A 185 4.96 -11.51 -27.93
C ILE A 185 4.05 -10.44 -27.35
N LEU A 186 4.03 -10.30 -26.03
CA LEU A 186 3.32 -9.23 -25.32
C LEU A 186 4.33 -8.25 -24.73
N VAL A 187 4.19 -6.97 -25.06
CA VAL A 187 4.97 -5.90 -24.44
C VAL A 187 4.07 -5.10 -23.51
N ILE A 188 4.46 -4.95 -22.26
CA ILE A 188 3.70 -4.22 -21.25
C ILE A 188 4.53 -3.05 -20.74
N SER A 189 3.92 -1.87 -20.64
CA SER A 189 4.50 -0.71 -19.96
C SER A 189 3.52 -0.09 -18.97
N PHE A 190 4.03 0.71 -18.03
CA PHE A 190 3.21 1.28 -16.96
C PHE A 190 2.29 2.40 -17.47
N THR A 191 2.77 3.29 -18.35
CA THR A 191 2.02 4.47 -18.81
C THR A 191 1.54 4.36 -20.26
N ASN A 192 0.42 5.01 -20.57
CA ASN A 192 -0.06 5.12 -21.96
C ASN A 192 0.94 5.87 -22.88
N LYS A 193 1.74 6.80 -22.32
CA LYS A 193 2.78 7.50 -23.07
C LYS A 193 3.88 6.55 -23.51
N ALA A 194 4.42 5.76 -22.59
CA ALA A 194 5.46 4.78 -22.90
C ALA A 194 4.94 3.67 -23.86
N VAL A 195 3.69 3.23 -23.69
CA VAL A 195 3.03 2.34 -24.65
C VAL A 195 3.00 2.98 -26.04
N GLY A 196 2.63 4.26 -26.17
CA GLY A 196 2.62 4.97 -27.45
C GLY A 196 4.00 5.04 -28.12
N GLU A 197 5.04 5.34 -27.33
CA GLU A 197 6.44 5.38 -27.82
C GLU A 197 6.92 4.00 -28.32
N LEU A 198 6.58 2.93 -27.59
CA LEU A 198 6.90 1.56 -28.00
C LEU A 198 6.11 1.13 -29.25
N GLN A 199 4.82 1.48 -29.31
CA GLN A 199 3.98 1.20 -30.49
C GLN A 199 4.51 1.90 -31.76
N GLU A 200 4.86 3.17 -31.64
CA GLU A 200 5.45 3.91 -32.77
C GLU A 200 6.74 3.25 -33.27
N LYS A 201 7.63 2.89 -32.33
CA LYS A 201 8.93 2.29 -32.67
C LYS A 201 8.78 0.87 -33.21
N ILE A 202 8.02 0.00 -32.54
CA ILE A 202 7.94 -1.43 -32.89
C ILE A 202 6.89 -1.68 -33.97
N ASN A 203 5.64 -1.25 -33.77
CA ASN A 203 4.57 -1.51 -34.71
C ASN A 203 4.66 -0.58 -35.95
N GLY A 204 5.02 0.71 -35.71
CA GLY A 204 5.14 1.69 -36.79
C GLY A 204 6.43 1.55 -37.58
N GLN A 205 7.58 1.82 -36.97
CA GLN A 205 8.87 1.92 -37.70
C GLN A 205 9.48 0.56 -38.03
N LEU A 206 9.37 -0.44 -37.13
CA LEU A 206 9.85 -1.81 -37.43
C LEU A 206 8.81 -2.67 -38.17
N ASN A 207 7.55 -2.21 -38.26
CA ASN A 207 6.43 -2.93 -38.89
C ASN A 207 6.20 -4.34 -38.28
N ILE A 208 6.34 -4.47 -36.96
CA ILE A 208 6.10 -5.70 -36.19
C ILE A 208 4.82 -5.54 -35.37
N PRO A 209 3.67 -6.12 -35.80
CA PRO A 209 2.37 -5.89 -35.14
C PRO A 209 2.19 -6.76 -33.88
N CYS A 210 3.05 -6.59 -32.87
CA CYS A 210 2.89 -7.26 -31.60
C CYS A 210 1.97 -6.47 -30.65
N PRO A 211 1.25 -7.13 -29.73
CA PRO A 211 0.49 -6.49 -28.66
C PRO A 211 1.38 -5.67 -27.73
N ILE A 212 1.13 -4.35 -27.65
CA ILE A 212 1.83 -3.43 -26.77
C ILE A 212 0.77 -2.67 -25.97
N THR A 213 0.77 -2.81 -24.63
CA THR A 213 -0.34 -2.36 -23.80
C THR A 213 0.10 -2.02 -22.37
N THR A 214 -0.82 -1.55 -21.53
CA THR A 214 -0.58 -1.38 -20.08
C THR A 214 -1.07 -2.60 -19.30
N PHE A 215 -0.60 -2.77 -18.05
CA PHE A 215 -1.11 -3.81 -17.15
C PHE A 215 -2.63 -3.79 -17.03
N HIS A 216 -3.22 -2.60 -16.85
CA HIS A 216 -4.66 -2.44 -16.72
C HIS A 216 -5.42 -2.88 -17.98
N LYS A 217 -4.94 -2.51 -19.17
CA LYS A 217 -5.58 -2.95 -20.42
C LYS A 217 -5.45 -4.45 -20.64
N THR A 218 -4.30 -5.03 -20.26
CA THR A 218 -4.10 -6.49 -20.30
C THR A 218 -5.05 -7.19 -19.34
N GLY A 219 -5.13 -6.73 -18.09
CA GLY A 219 -6.07 -7.26 -17.09
C GLY A 219 -7.51 -7.18 -17.55
N TYR A 220 -7.92 -6.03 -18.08
CA TYR A 220 -9.27 -5.87 -18.64
C TYR A 220 -9.55 -6.83 -19.79
N ALA A 221 -8.61 -7.04 -20.69
CA ALA A 221 -8.77 -7.98 -21.80
C ALA A 221 -8.92 -9.43 -21.31
N ILE A 222 -8.22 -9.81 -20.24
CA ILE A 222 -8.37 -11.13 -19.61
C ILE A 222 -9.78 -11.29 -19.04
N LEU A 223 -10.26 -10.29 -18.28
CA LEU A 223 -11.58 -10.32 -17.63
C LEU A 223 -12.70 -10.32 -18.64
N LYS A 224 -12.64 -9.47 -19.67
CA LYS A 224 -13.68 -9.36 -20.69
C LYS A 224 -13.88 -10.65 -21.51
N ARG A 225 -12.84 -11.47 -21.63
CA ARG A 225 -12.97 -12.80 -22.24
C ARG A 225 -13.75 -13.78 -21.36
N GLN A 226 -13.85 -13.53 -20.06
CA GLN A 226 -14.59 -14.36 -19.11
C GLN A 226 -16.04 -13.88 -18.94
N ASP A 227 -16.23 -12.55 -18.88
CA ASP A 227 -17.53 -11.89 -18.70
C ASP A 227 -17.67 -10.79 -19.76
N ASN A 228 -18.47 -11.09 -20.79
CA ASN A 228 -18.76 -10.13 -21.87
C ASN A 228 -19.62 -8.95 -21.39
N ASP A 229 -20.33 -9.10 -20.27
CA ASP A 229 -21.24 -8.09 -19.74
C ASP A 229 -20.58 -7.09 -18.78
N LEU A 230 -19.26 -7.21 -18.53
CA LEU A 230 -18.52 -6.24 -17.74
C LEU A 230 -18.65 -4.84 -18.34
N SER A 231 -19.46 -3.98 -17.68
CA SER A 231 -20.02 -2.79 -18.34
C SER A 231 -19.14 -1.55 -18.19
N ALA A 232 -18.43 -1.40 -17.06
CA ALA A 232 -17.70 -0.17 -16.77
C ALA A 232 -16.50 -0.39 -15.88
N ILE A 233 -15.46 0.44 -16.10
CA ILE A 233 -14.33 0.59 -15.18
C ILE A 233 -14.57 1.85 -14.36
N LYS A 234 -14.58 1.74 -13.03
CA LYS A 234 -14.78 2.86 -12.13
C LYS A 234 -13.45 3.44 -11.66
N THR A 235 -13.42 4.76 -11.59
CA THR A 235 -12.24 5.53 -11.19
C THR A 235 -12.26 5.84 -9.70
N GLU A 236 -11.17 6.44 -9.21
CA GLU A 236 -11.06 6.98 -7.86
C GLU A 236 -12.20 7.96 -7.52
N GLY A 237 -12.64 8.79 -8.48
CA GLY A 237 -13.76 9.70 -8.29
C GLY A 237 -15.06 8.98 -7.93
N PHE A 238 -15.35 7.85 -8.53
CA PHE A 238 -16.52 7.03 -8.17
C PHE A 238 -16.41 6.48 -6.74
N ARG A 239 -15.25 5.96 -6.36
CA ARG A 239 -15.00 5.47 -4.99
C ARG A 239 -15.20 6.58 -3.97
N TYR A 240 -14.61 7.75 -4.22
CA TYR A 240 -14.79 8.92 -3.37
C TYR A 240 -16.28 9.31 -3.24
N GLU A 241 -17.01 9.36 -4.34
CA GLU A 241 -18.43 9.71 -4.37
C GLU A 241 -19.28 8.73 -3.54
N VAL A 242 -19.10 7.43 -3.75
CA VAL A 242 -19.84 6.39 -3.00
C VAL A 242 -19.58 6.52 -1.50
N ILE A 243 -18.31 6.65 -1.08
CA ILE A 243 -17.95 6.78 0.33
C ILE A 243 -18.52 8.07 0.92
N ASN A 244 -18.40 9.20 0.20
CA ASN A 244 -18.93 10.49 0.64
C ASN A 244 -20.46 10.45 0.83
N ASN A 245 -21.17 9.85 -0.10
CA ASN A 245 -22.62 9.68 -0.01
C ASN A 245 -23.02 8.75 1.14
N TYR A 246 -22.28 7.66 1.32
CA TYR A 246 -22.50 6.76 2.45
C TYR A 246 -22.32 7.47 3.80
N LEU A 247 -21.21 8.19 3.98
CA LEU A 247 -20.91 8.93 5.20
C LEU A 247 -21.88 10.10 5.46
N LYS A 248 -22.47 10.70 4.44
CA LYS A 248 -23.41 11.82 4.60
C LYS A 248 -24.85 11.39 4.88
N SER A 249 -25.26 10.22 4.42
CA SER A 249 -26.68 9.83 4.45
C SER A 249 -26.93 8.41 4.92
N SER A 250 -26.36 7.41 4.26
CA SER A 250 -26.70 6.01 4.51
C SER A 250 -26.27 5.52 5.89
N ILE A 251 -25.16 6.06 6.42
CA ILE A 251 -24.64 5.72 7.75
C ILE A 251 -25.64 6.06 8.88
N LEU A 252 -26.52 7.04 8.65
CA LEU A 252 -27.55 7.45 9.63
C LEU A 252 -28.56 6.33 9.98
N GLN A 253 -28.60 5.29 9.16
CA GLN A 253 -29.42 4.10 9.43
C GLN A 253 -28.80 3.18 10.49
N TYR A 254 -27.53 3.43 10.86
CA TYR A 254 -26.74 2.61 11.77
C TYR A 254 -26.26 3.43 12.97
N PRO A 255 -27.07 3.60 14.05
CA PRO A 255 -26.74 4.46 15.19
C PRO A 255 -25.37 4.18 15.81
N GLU A 256 -25.00 2.90 15.96
CA GLU A 256 -23.71 2.49 16.52
C GLU A 256 -22.51 2.95 15.66
N LEU A 257 -22.69 3.08 14.34
CA LEU A 257 -21.64 3.60 13.45
C LEU A 257 -21.58 5.12 13.50
N VAL A 258 -22.72 5.78 13.67
CA VAL A 258 -22.80 7.22 13.89
C VAL A 258 -22.07 7.59 15.18
N ASP A 259 -22.30 6.84 16.27
CA ASP A 259 -21.59 7.02 17.54
C ASP A 259 -20.06 6.90 17.37
N LYS A 260 -19.61 5.86 16.65
CA LYS A 260 -18.20 5.66 16.35
C LYS A 260 -17.62 6.77 15.49
N LEU A 261 -18.40 7.28 14.54
CA LEU A 261 -17.98 8.36 13.65
C LEU A 261 -17.84 9.68 14.39
N ILE A 262 -18.79 10.00 15.29
CA ILE A 262 -18.72 11.20 16.16
C ILE A 262 -17.53 11.09 17.11
N LEU A 263 -17.34 9.93 17.71
CA LEU A 263 -16.17 9.65 18.55
C LEU A 263 -14.87 9.86 17.78
N PHE A 264 -14.81 9.37 16.56
CA PHE A 264 -13.65 9.54 15.67
C PHE A 264 -13.39 11.01 15.36
N PHE A 265 -14.41 11.79 15.01
CA PHE A 265 -14.28 13.22 14.74
C PHE A 265 -13.88 14.01 16.00
N GLY A 266 -14.57 13.78 17.11
CA GLY A 266 -14.34 14.52 18.36
C GLY A 266 -13.00 14.20 19.02
N SER A 267 -12.48 12.99 18.80
CA SER A 267 -11.35 12.50 19.57
C SER A 267 -10.06 12.31 18.76
N TYR A 268 -10.14 12.10 17.43
CA TYR A 268 -9.00 11.59 16.70
C TYR A 268 -8.64 12.32 15.42
N PHE A 269 -9.57 13.09 14.85
CA PHE A 269 -9.37 13.59 13.50
C PHE A 269 -8.57 14.89 13.44
N ASP A 270 -8.63 15.72 14.46
CA ASP A 270 -7.96 17.02 14.53
C ASP A 270 -6.65 17.04 15.32
N ALA A 271 -5.97 15.91 15.43
CA ALA A 271 -4.60 15.96 15.92
C ALA A 271 -3.78 16.83 14.96
N PRO A 272 -3.23 17.98 15.39
CA PRO A 272 -2.42 18.83 14.55
C PRO A 272 -1.17 18.05 14.12
N TYR A 273 -1.03 17.84 12.83
CA TYR A 273 0.12 17.19 12.23
C TYR A 273 0.64 18.02 11.07
N GLU A 274 1.89 18.43 11.15
CA GLU A 274 2.61 19.19 10.13
C GLU A 274 3.72 18.39 9.44
N GLY A 275 3.69 17.06 9.51
CA GLY A 275 4.70 16.22 8.90
C GLY A 275 4.17 15.55 7.61
N ASP A 276 5.08 15.31 6.67
CA ASP A 276 4.78 14.68 5.36
C ASP A 276 4.68 13.15 5.43
N ASP A 277 4.87 12.54 6.61
CA ASP A 277 4.95 11.09 6.77
C ASP A 277 3.91 10.55 7.75
N LEU A 278 3.02 9.69 7.24
CA LEU A 278 2.00 8.97 8.01
C LEU A 278 2.58 8.12 9.14
N SER A 279 3.79 7.59 9.02
CA SER A 279 4.41 6.76 10.05
C SER A 279 4.81 7.58 11.28
N THR A 280 5.28 8.80 11.08
CA THR A 280 5.60 9.76 12.16
C THR A 280 4.32 10.22 12.85
N PHE A 281 3.24 10.45 12.10
CA PHE A 281 1.91 10.74 12.63
C PHE A 281 1.38 9.60 13.52
N PHE A 282 1.45 8.36 13.07
CA PHE A 282 1.02 7.20 13.85
C PHE A 282 1.91 6.96 15.08
N ASN A 283 3.22 7.19 14.99
CA ASN A 283 4.13 7.10 16.14
C ASN A 283 3.90 8.19 17.18
N TYR A 284 3.52 9.39 16.78
CA TYR A 284 3.11 10.46 17.69
C TYR A 284 1.84 10.07 18.46
N LEU A 285 0.89 9.46 17.77
CA LEU A 285 -0.40 9.05 18.35
C LEU A 285 -0.32 7.80 19.23
N THR A 286 0.65 6.91 19.00
CA THR A 286 0.89 5.75 19.88
C THR A 286 1.45 6.15 21.25
N LYS A 287 2.01 7.35 21.41
CA LYS A 287 2.49 7.87 22.69
C LYS A 287 1.40 8.54 23.52
N ALA A 288 0.24 8.85 22.94
CA ALA A 288 -0.89 9.39 23.68
C ALA A 288 -1.60 8.23 24.41
N ASP A 289 -1.82 8.37 25.71
CA ASP A 289 -2.54 7.37 26.52
C ASP A 289 -4.03 7.42 26.21
N PHE A 290 -4.47 6.50 25.34
CA PHE A 290 -5.87 6.37 24.93
C PHE A 290 -6.71 5.50 25.87
N SER A 291 -6.14 4.98 26.96
CA SER A 291 -6.86 4.12 27.92
C SER A 291 -7.96 4.87 28.66
N THR A 292 -7.79 6.17 28.82
CA THR A 292 -8.74 7.09 29.48
C THR A 292 -9.96 7.45 28.62
N LEU A 293 -9.93 7.15 27.33
CA LEU A 293 -10.98 7.53 26.38
C LEU A 293 -12.28 6.72 26.45
N LYS A 294 -12.25 5.57 27.13
CA LYS A 294 -13.45 4.72 27.26
C LYS A 294 -14.58 5.32 28.11
N GLY A 295 -14.32 6.39 28.84
CA GLY A 295 -15.27 6.98 29.77
C GLY A 295 -15.93 8.29 29.32
N ASN A 296 -15.26 9.11 28.53
CA ASN A 296 -15.78 10.46 28.29
C ASN A 296 -15.17 11.12 27.05
N ILE A 297 -15.97 11.39 26.01
CA ILE A 297 -15.62 12.22 24.84
C ILE A 297 -15.11 13.60 25.26
N GLN A 298 -15.52 14.06 26.46
CA GLN A 298 -15.22 15.37 27.01
C GLN A 298 -13.79 15.52 27.55
N ASP A 299 -13.16 14.44 28.03
CA ASP A 299 -11.82 14.52 28.67
C ASP A 299 -10.66 14.48 27.68
N TYR A 300 -10.90 13.99 26.48
CA TYR A 300 -9.86 13.76 25.49
C TYR A 300 -9.27 15.03 24.85
N SER A 301 -10.08 16.06 24.65
CA SER A 301 -9.64 17.26 23.93
C SER A 301 -8.56 18.06 24.68
N ALA A 302 -8.32 17.78 25.98
CA ALA A 302 -7.37 18.54 26.80
C ALA A 302 -5.90 18.09 26.67
N ASP A 303 -5.66 16.79 26.57
CA ASP A 303 -4.29 16.27 26.72
C ASP A 303 -3.47 16.30 25.42
N VAL A 304 -4.14 16.27 24.28
CA VAL A 304 -3.45 16.26 22.96
C VAL A 304 -3.04 17.65 22.49
N ILE A 305 -3.62 18.70 23.05
CA ILE A 305 -3.55 20.07 22.52
C ILE A 305 -2.67 21.00 23.35
N SER A 306 -2.16 20.54 24.49
CA SER A 306 -1.44 21.38 25.46
C SER A 306 -0.04 21.87 25.00
N GLU A 307 0.45 21.48 23.85
CA GLU A 307 1.83 21.78 23.44
C GLU A 307 2.02 22.76 22.27
N ARG A 308 0.96 23.32 21.64
CA ARG A 308 1.15 24.27 20.51
C ARG A 308 0.25 25.49 20.55
N GLU A 309 0.83 26.63 20.21
CA GLU A 309 0.22 27.99 20.15
C GLU A 309 -0.89 28.17 19.10
N ASP A 310 -1.32 27.11 18.41
CA ASP A 310 -2.34 27.25 17.37
C ASP A 310 -3.75 26.96 17.89
N LYS A 311 -4.66 27.82 17.48
CA LYS A 311 -6.10 27.80 17.82
C LYS A 311 -6.73 26.44 17.53
N VAL A 312 -7.43 25.94 18.53
CA VAL A 312 -8.07 24.62 18.56
C VAL A 312 -9.46 24.68 17.95
N ARG A 313 -9.94 23.61 17.33
CA ARG A 313 -11.22 23.58 16.63
C ARG A 313 -12.28 22.77 17.39
N THR A 314 -13.51 23.31 17.38
CA THR A 314 -14.69 22.63 17.92
C THR A 314 -15.25 21.57 16.95
N ILE A 315 -16.22 20.77 17.41
CA ILE A 315 -17.03 19.85 16.57
C ILE A 315 -17.69 20.63 15.41
N ASN A 316 -18.12 21.88 15.64
CA ASN A 316 -18.66 22.78 14.63
C ASN A 316 -17.61 23.45 13.73
N TYR A 317 -16.34 23.05 13.87
CA TYR A 317 -15.21 23.60 13.11
C TYR A 317 -14.85 25.07 13.44
N GLU A 318 -15.34 25.59 14.56
CA GLU A 318 -14.98 26.93 15.05
C GLU A 318 -13.57 26.93 15.61
N LYS A 319 -12.84 28.02 15.44
CA LYS A 319 -11.46 28.16 15.90
C LYS A 319 -11.42 28.97 17.20
N LEU A 320 -11.12 28.33 18.31
CA LEU A 320 -11.06 28.95 19.63
C LEU A 320 -9.60 29.12 20.10
N ARG A 321 -9.41 29.85 21.23
CA ARG A 321 -8.08 30.21 21.74
C ARG A 321 -7.43 29.12 22.57
N SER A 322 -8.22 28.30 23.25
CA SER A 322 -7.70 27.26 24.14
C SER A 322 -8.45 25.94 23.99
N ALA A 323 -7.80 24.86 24.41
CA ALA A 323 -8.41 23.52 24.46
C ALA A 323 -9.58 23.44 25.45
N GLU A 324 -9.48 24.17 26.56
CA GLU A 324 -10.52 24.19 27.59
C GLU A 324 -11.77 24.93 27.08
N GLU A 325 -11.60 26.01 26.33
CA GLU A 325 -12.72 26.67 25.64
C GLU A 325 -13.39 25.75 24.62
N VAL A 326 -12.61 24.93 23.86
CA VAL A 326 -13.19 23.94 22.94
C VAL A 326 -14.01 22.89 23.69
N LYS A 327 -13.57 22.44 24.85
CA LYS A 327 -14.35 21.53 25.69
C LYS A 327 -15.69 22.14 26.11
N ILE A 328 -15.65 23.41 26.52
CA ILE A 328 -16.88 24.14 26.90
C ILE A 328 -17.81 24.27 25.69
N ALA A 329 -17.31 24.72 24.56
CA ALA A 329 -18.11 24.86 23.34
C ALA A 329 -18.75 23.52 22.90
N ASN A 330 -17.96 22.45 22.87
CA ASN A 330 -18.47 21.12 22.54
C ASN A 330 -19.49 20.62 23.58
N PHE A 331 -19.27 20.89 24.85
CA PHE A 331 -20.22 20.56 25.92
C PHE A 331 -21.55 21.27 25.73
N LEU A 332 -21.54 22.59 25.48
CA LEU A 332 -22.73 23.39 25.21
C LEU A 332 -23.49 22.87 23.98
N PHE A 333 -22.77 22.64 22.89
CA PHE A 333 -23.32 22.09 21.66
C PHE A 333 -24.00 20.73 21.88
N MET A 334 -23.27 19.78 22.52
CA MET A 334 -23.77 18.42 22.78
C MET A 334 -25.00 18.39 23.70
N ASN A 335 -25.17 19.41 24.54
CA ASN A 335 -26.30 19.56 25.44
C ASN A 335 -27.40 20.50 24.92
N GLY A 336 -27.35 20.87 23.63
CA GLY A 336 -28.39 21.66 22.99
C GLY A 336 -28.49 23.11 23.48
N ILE A 337 -27.41 23.67 24.03
CA ILE A 337 -27.33 25.06 24.43
C ILE A 337 -26.71 25.88 23.30
N GLU A 338 -27.45 26.90 22.84
CA GLU A 338 -26.95 27.84 21.83
C GLU A 338 -25.93 28.80 22.46
N TYR A 339 -24.81 29.00 21.78
CA TYR A 339 -23.76 29.92 22.23
C TYR A 339 -23.18 30.75 21.06
N GLU A 340 -22.65 31.90 21.42
CA GLU A 340 -21.81 32.74 20.55
C GLU A 340 -20.47 32.97 21.24
N TYR A 341 -19.37 32.63 20.57
CA TYR A 341 -18.00 32.77 21.08
C TYR A 341 -17.52 34.20 20.92
N GLU A 342 -16.93 34.79 22.00
CA GLU A 342 -16.39 36.16 22.05
C GLU A 342 -17.36 37.26 21.53
N LYS A 343 -18.67 37.12 21.78
CA LYS A 343 -19.63 38.14 21.45
C LYS A 343 -19.37 39.38 22.29
N PRO A 344 -19.32 40.62 21.68
CA PRO A 344 -19.17 41.86 22.43
C PRO A 344 -20.23 42.03 23.52
N TYR A 345 -19.78 42.24 24.76
CA TYR A 345 -20.66 42.53 25.87
C TYR A 345 -21.14 43.99 25.79
N PRO A 346 -22.37 44.32 26.18
CA PRO A 346 -22.91 45.65 26.07
C PRO A 346 -22.20 46.73 26.91
N TYR A 347 -21.45 46.30 27.92
CA TYR A 347 -20.77 47.23 28.83
C TYR A 347 -19.29 46.91 28.92
N ASN A 348 -18.46 47.97 29.09
CA ASN A 348 -17.01 47.80 29.15
C ASN A 348 -16.48 47.86 30.59
N ILE A 349 -15.35 47.24 30.83
CA ILE A 349 -14.60 47.34 32.09
C ILE A 349 -14.12 48.78 32.24
N GLN A 350 -14.37 49.37 33.42
CA GLN A 350 -14.02 50.76 33.70
C GLN A 350 -12.51 50.98 33.55
N GLY A 351 -12.14 51.99 32.74
CA GLY A 351 -10.74 52.29 32.44
C GLY A 351 -10.11 51.46 31.29
N SER A 352 -10.85 50.50 30.72
CA SER A 352 -10.40 49.77 29.55
C SER A 352 -10.85 50.44 28.27
N MET A 353 -9.91 50.58 27.30
CA MET A 353 -10.23 51.01 25.92
C MET A 353 -10.65 49.85 25.01
N LYS A 354 -10.53 48.60 25.48
CA LYS A 354 -10.92 47.40 24.73
C LYS A 354 -12.35 47.03 25.04
N VAL A 355 -13.09 46.67 24.01
CA VAL A 355 -14.42 46.07 24.13
C VAL A 355 -14.27 44.77 24.89
N TYR A 356 -15.06 44.60 25.94
CA TYR A 356 -15.08 43.35 26.70
C TYR A 356 -15.91 42.31 25.95
N THR A 357 -15.35 41.14 25.79
CA THR A 357 -15.98 39.95 25.17
C THR A 357 -15.86 38.81 26.14
N PRO A 358 -16.97 38.31 26.74
CA PRO A 358 -16.96 37.03 27.48
C PRO A 358 -16.54 35.88 26.55
N ASP A 359 -16.01 34.83 27.09
CA ASP A 359 -15.64 33.64 26.29
C ASP A 359 -16.86 33.11 25.54
N PHE A 360 -18.01 32.98 26.21
CA PHE A 360 -19.26 32.58 25.56
C PHE A 360 -20.44 33.43 26.06
N THR A 361 -21.32 33.80 25.13
CA THR A 361 -22.67 34.23 25.43
C THR A 361 -23.62 33.10 25.11
N ILE A 362 -24.38 32.62 26.09
CA ILE A 362 -25.31 31.50 25.92
C ILE A 362 -26.75 31.96 25.99
N THR A 363 -27.61 31.33 25.20
CA THR A 363 -29.04 31.65 25.13
C THR A 363 -29.92 30.43 25.18
N GLN A 364 -31.05 30.50 25.89
CA GLN A 364 -32.07 29.47 25.85
C GLN A 364 -33.46 30.09 26.11
N GLY A 365 -34.23 30.24 25.02
CA GLY A 365 -35.45 31.07 25.06
C GLY A 365 -35.13 32.52 25.38
N ASP A 366 -35.78 33.08 26.40
CA ASP A 366 -35.52 34.46 26.87
C ASP A 366 -34.36 34.61 27.84
N LYS A 367 -33.73 33.50 28.22
CA LYS A 367 -32.57 33.50 29.11
C LYS A 367 -31.28 33.77 28.38
N VAL A 368 -30.49 34.68 28.96
CA VAL A 368 -29.12 34.97 28.50
C VAL A 368 -28.18 34.88 29.68
N ALA A 369 -27.09 34.17 29.54
CA ALA A 369 -25.98 34.16 30.48
C ALA A 369 -24.64 34.25 29.75
N TYR A 370 -23.59 34.52 30.50
CA TYR A 370 -22.24 34.69 30.01
C TYR A 370 -21.33 33.67 30.69
N ILE A 371 -20.44 33.07 29.96
CA ILE A 371 -19.47 32.11 30.51
C ILE A 371 -18.07 32.70 30.35
N GLU A 372 -17.29 32.61 31.43
CA GLU A 372 -15.85 32.87 31.46
C GLU A 372 -15.11 31.64 31.97
N HIS A 373 -14.07 31.28 31.25
CA HIS A 373 -13.17 30.20 31.67
C HIS A 373 -11.83 30.79 32.10
N PHE A 374 -11.50 30.63 33.36
CA PHE A 374 -10.26 31.16 33.90
C PHE A 374 -9.16 30.10 33.89
N GLY A 375 -8.09 30.35 33.11
CA GLY A 375 -6.91 29.48 32.97
C GLY A 375 -6.03 29.41 34.23
N ILE A 376 -6.62 29.45 35.43
CA ILE A 376 -6.00 29.32 36.73
C ILE A 376 -6.75 28.28 37.55
N THR A 377 -6.10 27.74 38.61
CA THR A 377 -6.80 26.89 39.57
C THR A 377 -7.82 27.71 40.38
N GLU A 378 -8.78 27.05 41.05
CA GLU A 378 -9.72 27.68 41.97
C GLU A 378 -9.01 28.45 43.13
N SER A 379 -7.84 27.96 43.56
CA SER A 379 -6.97 28.66 44.52
C SER A 379 -6.21 29.85 43.93
N GLY A 380 -6.37 30.08 42.64
CA GLY A 380 -5.76 31.21 41.92
C GLY A 380 -4.29 30.97 41.58
N GLU A 381 -3.88 29.77 41.29
CA GLU A 381 -2.52 29.40 40.91
C GLU A 381 -2.42 28.98 39.44
N ASN A 382 -1.27 29.26 38.84
CA ASN A 382 -0.91 28.74 37.51
C ASN A 382 0.61 28.76 37.39
N ASN A 383 1.22 27.61 37.13
CA ASN A 383 2.66 27.43 37.03
C ASN A 383 3.30 28.14 35.79
N ARG A 384 2.49 28.62 34.85
CA ARG A 384 2.95 29.34 33.63
C ARG A 384 3.12 30.85 33.86
N TYR A 385 2.59 31.41 34.99
CA TYR A 385 2.63 32.84 35.25
C TYR A 385 3.64 33.17 36.35
N SER A 386 4.33 34.31 36.19
CA SER A 386 5.04 34.93 37.33
C SER A 386 4.05 35.45 38.37
N GLN A 387 4.50 35.67 39.62
CA GLN A 387 3.62 36.21 40.68
C GLN A 387 2.94 37.53 40.28
N GLU A 388 3.71 38.41 39.61
CA GLU A 388 3.16 39.70 39.14
C GLU A 388 2.11 39.50 38.03
N GLN A 389 2.34 38.58 37.09
CA GLN A 389 1.35 38.24 36.04
C GLN A 389 0.10 37.62 36.65
N LEU A 390 0.25 36.76 37.69
CA LEU A 390 -0.85 36.12 38.36
C LEU A 390 -1.71 37.12 39.13
N GLU A 391 -1.12 38.10 39.83
CA GLU A 391 -1.84 39.20 40.49
C GLU A 391 -2.63 40.05 39.49
N ARG A 392 -2.03 40.42 38.36
CA ARG A 392 -2.73 41.14 37.28
C ARG A 392 -3.90 40.34 36.73
N TYR A 393 -3.72 39.01 36.56
CA TYR A 393 -4.77 38.11 36.09
C TYR A 393 -5.93 38.05 37.08
N LYS A 394 -5.65 37.86 38.37
CA LYS A 394 -6.65 37.85 39.45
C LYS A 394 -7.45 39.18 39.51
N ASN A 395 -6.79 40.29 39.35
CA ASN A 395 -7.46 41.60 39.26
C ASN A 395 -8.40 41.68 38.09
N ALA A 396 -7.97 41.21 36.89
CA ALA A 396 -8.81 41.16 35.71
C ALA A 396 -10.03 40.24 35.88
N VAL A 397 -9.89 39.10 36.55
CA VAL A 397 -11.00 38.20 36.90
C VAL A 397 -12.00 38.92 37.78
N ASN A 398 -11.53 39.63 38.84
CA ASN A 398 -12.39 40.37 39.76
C ASN A 398 -13.12 41.53 39.04
N ASP A 399 -12.46 42.21 38.12
CA ASP A 399 -13.06 43.27 37.30
C ASP A 399 -14.22 42.75 36.45
N LYS A 400 -14.06 41.62 35.82
CA LYS A 400 -15.10 40.95 35.03
C LYS A 400 -16.30 40.56 35.93
N ILE A 401 -16.07 39.90 37.05
CA ILE A 401 -17.12 39.50 38.00
C ILE A 401 -17.86 40.75 38.51
N THR A 402 -17.13 41.82 38.84
CA THR A 402 -17.70 43.07 39.33
C THR A 402 -18.56 43.76 38.28
N LEU A 403 -18.12 43.74 37.02
CA LEU A 403 -18.88 44.31 35.90
C LEU A 403 -20.24 43.59 35.73
N HIS A 404 -20.26 42.27 35.68
CA HIS A 404 -21.50 41.50 35.58
C HIS A 404 -22.43 41.70 36.78
N ARG A 405 -21.88 41.74 38.00
CA ARG A 405 -22.64 42.01 39.21
C ARG A 405 -23.27 43.41 39.22
N ARG A 406 -22.53 44.41 38.74
CA ARG A 406 -23.03 45.81 38.58
C ARG A 406 -24.23 45.90 37.64
N HIS A 407 -24.16 45.16 36.53
CA HIS A 407 -25.21 45.21 35.49
C HIS A 407 -26.29 44.13 35.69
N LYS A 408 -26.21 43.37 36.80
CA LYS A 408 -27.15 42.28 37.16
C LYS A 408 -27.36 41.28 36.03
N THR A 409 -26.26 40.91 35.34
CA THR A 409 -26.26 39.88 34.32
C THR A 409 -25.72 38.57 34.88
N ASP A 410 -26.24 37.46 34.40
CA ASP A 410 -25.86 36.13 34.84
C ASP A 410 -24.48 35.76 34.31
N LEU A 411 -23.50 35.61 35.19
CA LEU A 411 -22.16 35.17 34.90
C LEU A 411 -21.93 33.78 35.49
N ILE A 412 -21.62 32.83 34.64
CA ILE A 412 -21.13 31.50 34.94
C ILE A 412 -19.63 31.51 34.71
N TYR A 413 -18.85 30.96 35.65
CA TYR A 413 -17.41 30.90 35.42
C TYR A 413 -16.81 29.58 35.93
N THR A 414 -15.77 29.14 35.25
CA THR A 414 -15.05 27.92 35.56
C THR A 414 -13.56 28.18 35.70
N PHE A 415 -12.86 27.29 36.38
CA PHE A 415 -11.41 27.29 36.54
C PHE A 415 -10.83 26.05 35.86
N SER A 416 -9.57 26.12 35.40
CA SER A 416 -8.88 24.97 34.80
C SER A 416 -8.81 23.76 35.75
N GLN A 417 -8.70 24.03 37.06
CA GLN A 417 -8.65 22.99 38.08
C GLN A 417 -9.38 23.43 39.37
N TYR A 418 -10.14 22.53 39.94
CA TYR A 418 -10.85 22.72 41.22
C TYR A 418 -10.17 21.96 42.35
N ASN A 419 -10.32 22.47 43.58
CA ASN A 419 -9.69 21.90 44.81
C ASN A 419 -10.32 20.57 45.22
N ASP A 420 -11.53 20.30 44.78
CA ASP A 420 -12.25 19.05 45.04
C ASP A 420 -11.88 17.91 44.10
N GLY A 421 -11.02 18.19 43.08
CA GLY A 421 -10.61 17.23 42.06
C GLY A 421 -11.69 16.86 41.02
N VAL A 422 -12.85 17.52 41.06
CA VAL A 422 -13.93 17.31 40.10
C VAL A 422 -13.60 18.06 38.79
N PRO A 423 -13.82 17.46 37.63
CA PRO A 423 -13.56 18.10 36.34
C PRO A 423 -14.38 19.40 36.17
N PHE A 424 -13.78 20.42 35.55
CA PHE A 424 -14.43 21.74 35.41
C PHE A 424 -15.74 21.70 34.62
N LEU A 425 -15.92 20.75 33.68
CA LEU A 425 -17.18 20.58 32.97
C LEU A 425 -18.33 20.13 33.87
N ALA A 426 -18.05 19.34 34.92
CA ALA A 426 -19.07 18.97 35.90
C ALA A 426 -19.50 20.18 36.74
N HIS A 427 -18.55 21.06 37.07
CA HIS A 427 -18.86 22.36 37.69
C HIS A 427 -19.66 23.27 36.77
N LEU A 428 -19.31 23.30 35.48
CA LEU A 428 -20.08 24.04 34.44
C LEU A 428 -21.52 23.51 34.37
N GLU A 429 -21.70 22.18 34.32
CA GLU A 429 -23.01 21.54 34.32
C GLU A 429 -23.87 21.95 35.52
N GLN A 430 -23.28 21.91 36.73
CA GLN A 430 -23.96 22.27 37.94
C GLN A 430 -24.38 23.76 37.95
N GLN A 431 -23.49 24.65 37.50
CA GLN A 431 -23.77 26.08 37.42
C GLN A 431 -24.86 26.37 36.36
N LEU A 432 -24.80 25.76 35.17
CA LEU A 432 -25.85 25.91 34.16
C LEU A 432 -27.23 25.51 34.70
N LYS A 433 -27.32 24.38 35.42
CA LYS A 433 -28.56 23.93 36.05
C LYS A 433 -29.01 24.90 37.15
N SER A 434 -28.11 25.44 37.95
CA SER A 434 -28.45 26.41 39.01
C SER A 434 -28.94 27.76 38.48
N HIS A 435 -28.45 28.17 37.30
CA HIS A 435 -28.93 29.33 36.53
C HIS A 435 -30.17 29.02 35.71
N GLY A 436 -30.73 27.81 35.84
CA GLY A 436 -31.99 27.41 35.24
C GLY A 436 -31.92 27.07 33.72
N PHE A 437 -30.71 26.76 33.21
CA PHE A 437 -30.57 26.18 31.89
C PHE A 437 -30.92 24.71 31.92
N VAL A 438 -31.64 24.26 30.89
CA VAL A 438 -32.04 22.87 30.70
C VAL A 438 -31.07 22.20 29.77
N LEU A 439 -30.36 21.20 30.24
CA LEU A 439 -29.50 20.39 29.40
C LEU A 439 -30.35 19.37 28.65
N SER A 440 -30.33 19.42 27.34
CA SER A 440 -31.02 18.48 26.46
C SER A 440 -29.99 17.77 25.58
N PRO A 441 -29.39 16.67 26.08
CA PRO A 441 -28.38 15.95 25.33
C PRO A 441 -28.90 15.59 23.95
N LEU A 442 -28.19 16.01 22.92
CA LEU A 442 -28.48 15.66 21.54
C LEU A 442 -28.16 14.20 21.32
N SER A 443 -28.99 13.52 20.54
CA SER A 443 -28.66 12.18 20.04
C SER A 443 -27.45 12.27 19.10
N SER A 444 -26.69 11.20 19.01
CA SER A 444 -25.56 11.11 18.07
C SER A 444 -25.98 11.42 16.64
N LYS A 445 -27.21 11.04 16.25
CA LYS A 445 -27.77 11.37 14.95
C LYS A 445 -27.95 12.88 14.75
N GLU A 446 -28.54 13.58 15.74
CA GLU A 446 -28.73 15.04 15.67
C GLU A 446 -27.40 15.80 15.63
N VAL A 447 -26.42 15.35 16.44
CA VAL A 447 -25.06 15.91 16.41
C VAL A 447 -24.44 15.73 15.03
N PHE A 448 -24.56 14.53 14.47
CA PHE A 448 -24.02 14.24 13.15
C PHE A 448 -24.71 15.04 12.03
N GLU A 449 -26.04 15.10 12.04
CA GLU A 449 -26.81 15.90 11.08
C GLU A 449 -26.43 17.37 11.11
N ARG A 450 -26.19 17.95 12.29
CA ARG A 450 -25.71 19.33 12.43
C ARG A 450 -24.29 19.49 11.87
N ILE A 451 -23.39 18.55 12.16
CA ILE A 451 -22.03 18.56 11.61
C ILE A 451 -22.06 18.49 10.07
N VAL A 452 -22.91 17.65 9.49
CA VAL A 452 -22.98 17.44 8.03
C VAL A 452 -23.68 18.59 7.31
N SER A 453 -24.62 19.28 7.97
CA SER A 453 -25.39 20.39 7.36
C SER A 453 -24.58 21.68 7.15
N THR A 454 -23.41 21.81 7.76
CA THR A 454 -22.51 22.95 7.51
C THR A 454 -21.87 22.85 6.13
N GLU A 455 -22.05 23.85 5.27
CA GLU A 455 -21.61 23.85 3.86
C GLU A 455 -20.12 23.58 3.66
N GLU A 456 -19.29 23.81 4.67
CA GLU A 456 -17.83 23.59 4.64
C GLU A 456 -17.40 22.36 5.46
N ASN A 457 -18.09 21.22 5.35
CA ASN A 457 -17.74 20.08 6.17
C ASN A 457 -16.41 19.43 5.76
N LYS A 458 -15.31 20.08 6.16
CA LYS A 458 -13.94 19.61 5.93
C LYS A 458 -13.66 18.26 6.60
N TYR A 459 -14.36 17.92 7.69
CA TYR A 459 -14.20 16.63 8.36
C TYR A 459 -14.65 15.45 7.49
N ILE A 460 -15.86 15.54 6.93
CA ILE A 460 -16.36 14.46 6.05
C ILE A 460 -15.48 14.36 4.80
N ALA A 461 -15.11 15.48 4.19
CA ALA A 461 -14.26 15.48 3.01
C ALA A 461 -12.88 14.83 3.29
N ARG A 462 -12.23 15.21 4.40
CA ARG A 462 -10.94 14.65 4.81
C ARG A 462 -11.06 13.16 5.17
N LEU A 463 -12.11 12.77 5.89
CA LEU A 463 -12.36 11.37 6.22
C LEU A 463 -12.65 10.54 4.97
N THR A 464 -13.47 11.07 4.05
CA THR A 464 -13.75 10.43 2.75
C THR A 464 -12.47 10.18 1.98
N TYR A 465 -11.60 11.18 1.89
CA TYR A 465 -10.30 11.04 1.23
C TYR A 465 -9.41 9.99 1.91
N LEU A 466 -9.32 10.03 3.24
CA LEU A 466 -8.53 9.07 4.02
C LEU A 466 -9.05 7.63 3.83
N ILE A 467 -10.36 7.41 3.90
CA ILE A 467 -10.97 6.09 3.69
C ILE A 467 -10.82 5.66 2.24
N SER A 468 -11.01 6.55 1.27
CA SER A 468 -10.84 6.25 -0.15
C SER A 468 -9.41 5.78 -0.46
N THR A 469 -8.41 6.50 0.06
CA THR A 469 -6.99 6.12 -0.08
C THR A 469 -6.68 4.80 0.63
N PHE A 470 -7.21 4.60 1.84
CA PHE A 470 -7.05 3.34 2.56
C PHE A 470 -7.63 2.16 1.77
N ILE A 471 -8.85 2.27 1.26
CA ILE A 471 -9.50 1.21 0.46
C ILE A 471 -8.70 0.93 -0.81
N GLN A 472 -8.16 1.96 -1.45
CA GLN A 472 -7.28 1.79 -2.61
C GLN A 472 -6.07 0.92 -2.27
N ASN A 473 -5.30 1.32 -1.26
CA ASN A 473 -4.11 0.58 -0.85
C ASN A 473 -4.45 -0.84 -0.38
N PHE A 474 -5.56 -0.99 0.36
CA PHE A 474 -6.06 -2.27 0.82
C PHE A 474 -6.34 -3.24 -0.34
N LYS A 475 -6.98 -2.75 -1.40
CA LYS A 475 -7.26 -3.53 -2.60
C LYS A 475 -6.00 -3.75 -3.45
N THR A 476 -5.14 -2.75 -3.58
CA THR A 476 -3.84 -2.88 -4.29
C THR A 476 -2.99 -4.01 -3.69
N ASP A 477 -3.00 -4.15 -2.36
CA ASP A 477 -2.32 -5.25 -1.65
C ASP A 477 -3.04 -6.60 -1.77
N GLY A 478 -4.13 -6.71 -2.52
CA GLY A 478 -4.92 -7.93 -2.67
C GLY A 478 -5.63 -8.37 -1.39
N LYS A 479 -5.89 -7.44 -0.45
CA LYS A 479 -6.59 -7.73 0.80
C LYS A 479 -8.08 -7.90 0.57
N VAL A 480 -8.71 -8.74 1.39
CA VAL A 480 -10.13 -9.09 1.32
C VAL A 480 -10.85 -8.73 2.62
N LEU A 481 -12.18 -8.86 2.64
CA LEU A 481 -13.01 -8.46 3.78
C LEU A 481 -12.53 -9.02 5.12
N ASP A 482 -12.11 -10.28 5.16
CA ASP A 482 -11.65 -10.95 6.39
C ASP A 482 -10.36 -10.31 6.97
N ASP A 483 -9.57 -9.62 6.15
CA ASP A 483 -8.37 -8.92 6.60
C ASP A 483 -8.69 -7.74 7.53
N PHE A 484 -9.88 -7.13 7.43
CA PHE A 484 -10.30 -6.09 8.38
C PHE A 484 -10.33 -6.61 9.82
N GLN A 485 -10.88 -7.81 10.03
CA GLN A 485 -10.90 -8.42 11.36
C GLN A 485 -9.49 -8.75 11.85
N ARG A 486 -8.62 -9.27 10.96
CA ARG A 486 -7.22 -9.55 11.26
C ARG A 486 -6.47 -8.28 11.66
N PHE A 487 -6.66 -7.18 10.95
CA PHE A 487 -6.03 -5.89 11.26
C PHE A 487 -6.54 -5.29 12.57
N ARG A 488 -7.86 -5.37 12.85
CA ARG A 488 -8.41 -4.95 14.14
C ARG A 488 -7.82 -5.75 15.31
N ASN A 489 -7.71 -7.07 15.16
CA ASN A 489 -7.16 -7.94 16.20
C ASN A 489 -5.66 -7.72 16.44
N GLY A 490 -4.91 -7.41 15.39
CA GLY A 490 -3.48 -7.08 15.46
C GLY A 490 -3.19 -5.65 15.92
N SER A 491 -4.20 -4.78 15.95
CA SER A 491 -4.01 -3.37 16.35
C SER A 491 -4.10 -3.21 17.85
N VAL A 492 -3.09 -2.61 18.46
CA VAL A 492 -3.06 -2.23 19.89
C VAL A 492 -3.81 -0.91 20.12
N ASN A 493 -3.97 -0.08 19.10
CA ASN A 493 -4.51 1.26 19.17
C ASN A 493 -6.03 1.26 18.92
N GLU A 494 -6.82 1.72 19.89
CA GLU A 494 -8.29 1.81 19.79
C GLU A 494 -8.73 2.73 18.63
N ARG A 495 -8.00 3.78 18.35
CA ARG A 495 -8.25 4.66 17.21
C ARG A 495 -8.18 3.90 15.88
N SER A 496 -7.14 3.06 15.70
CA SER A 496 -7.00 2.23 14.49
C SER A 496 -8.14 1.22 14.38
N LYS A 497 -8.57 0.62 15.48
CA LYS A 497 -9.73 -0.28 15.49
C LYS A 497 -11.02 0.44 15.10
N LEU A 498 -11.22 1.64 15.62
CA LEU A 498 -12.37 2.48 15.30
C LEU A 498 -12.36 2.87 13.83
N PHE A 499 -11.23 3.36 13.32
CA PHE A 499 -11.05 3.70 11.91
C PHE A 499 -11.33 2.49 11.00
N LEU A 500 -10.74 1.32 11.29
CA LEU A 500 -10.95 0.09 10.53
C LEU A 500 -12.42 -0.35 10.52
N THR A 501 -13.13 -0.14 11.63
CA THR A 501 -14.57 -0.46 11.69
C THR A 501 -15.40 0.43 10.76
N ILE A 502 -15.08 1.72 10.70
CA ILE A 502 -15.73 2.67 9.77
C ILE A 502 -15.35 2.33 8.31
N CYS A 503 -14.07 2.08 8.06
CA CYS A 503 -13.57 1.70 6.73
C CYS A 503 -14.22 0.43 6.19
N GLU A 504 -14.41 -0.59 7.02
CA GLU A 504 -15.05 -1.85 6.63
C GLU A 504 -16.46 -1.62 6.09
N GLN A 505 -17.25 -0.79 6.75
CA GLN A 505 -18.61 -0.48 6.29
C GLN A 505 -18.60 0.33 4.99
N CYS A 506 -17.69 1.28 4.85
CA CYS A 506 -17.49 2.02 3.61
C CYS A 506 -17.03 1.10 2.46
N TYR A 507 -16.15 0.14 2.76
CA TYR A 507 -15.71 -0.88 1.80
C TYR A 507 -16.86 -1.77 1.34
N LEU A 508 -17.69 -2.25 2.28
CA LEU A 508 -18.88 -3.06 1.95
C LEU A 508 -19.86 -2.31 1.05
N GLU A 509 -20.16 -1.04 1.35
CA GLU A 509 -21.03 -0.23 0.51
C GLU A 509 -20.39 0.01 -0.87
N TYR A 510 -19.10 0.28 -0.93
CA TYR A 510 -18.38 0.45 -2.20
C TYR A 510 -18.43 -0.80 -3.08
N VAL A 511 -18.14 -1.97 -2.52
CA VAL A 511 -18.20 -3.25 -3.24
C VAL A 511 -19.64 -3.57 -3.69
N LYS A 512 -20.63 -3.27 -2.84
CA LYS A 512 -22.04 -3.42 -3.19
C LYS A 512 -22.41 -2.55 -4.40
N ARG A 513 -21.99 -1.27 -4.41
CA ARG A 513 -22.27 -0.34 -5.52
C ARG A 513 -21.59 -0.77 -6.82
N LEU A 514 -20.34 -1.27 -6.75
CA LEU A 514 -19.69 -1.86 -7.92
C LEU A 514 -20.50 -3.03 -8.51
N LYS A 515 -21.01 -3.92 -7.65
CA LYS A 515 -21.82 -5.05 -8.09
C LYS A 515 -23.17 -4.62 -8.68
N GLU A 516 -23.85 -3.65 -8.07
CA GLU A 516 -25.14 -3.12 -8.56
C GLU A 516 -25.00 -2.50 -9.96
N GLU A 517 -23.85 -1.89 -10.26
CA GLU A 517 -23.57 -1.28 -11.55
C GLU A 517 -22.88 -2.23 -12.53
N ASN A 518 -22.69 -3.49 -12.18
CA ASN A 518 -21.90 -4.47 -12.92
C ASN A 518 -20.55 -3.89 -13.37
N ALA A 519 -19.86 -3.25 -12.44
CA ALA A 519 -18.64 -2.51 -12.66
C ALA A 519 -17.47 -3.09 -11.87
N ILE A 520 -16.26 -2.77 -12.30
CA ILE A 520 -15.01 -3.13 -11.65
C ILE A 520 -14.13 -1.88 -11.52
N ASP A 521 -13.30 -1.79 -10.49
CA ASP A 521 -12.26 -0.77 -10.40
C ASP A 521 -10.90 -1.29 -10.90
N PHE A 522 -9.90 -0.39 -10.92
CA PHE A 522 -8.58 -0.73 -11.42
C PHE A 522 -7.87 -1.77 -10.55
N GLU A 523 -8.05 -1.71 -9.24
CA GLU A 523 -7.43 -2.61 -8.28
C GLU A 523 -8.00 -4.03 -8.42
N ASP A 524 -9.32 -4.17 -8.49
CA ASP A 524 -9.97 -5.47 -8.70
C ASP A 524 -9.62 -6.05 -10.06
N MET A 525 -9.49 -5.20 -11.08
CA MET A 525 -9.13 -5.64 -12.43
C MET A 525 -7.78 -6.34 -12.44
N ILE A 526 -6.78 -5.78 -11.75
CA ILE A 526 -5.45 -6.40 -11.63
C ILE A 526 -5.53 -7.68 -10.79
N ASN A 527 -6.17 -7.63 -9.62
CA ASN A 527 -6.26 -8.76 -8.72
C ASN A 527 -7.00 -9.96 -9.34
N GLU A 528 -8.14 -9.73 -9.98
CA GLU A 528 -8.90 -10.79 -10.63
C GLU A 528 -8.17 -11.35 -11.86
N SER A 529 -7.55 -10.50 -12.68
CA SER A 529 -6.76 -11.00 -13.80
C SER A 529 -5.56 -11.82 -13.34
N ALA A 530 -4.90 -11.44 -12.24
CA ALA A 530 -3.84 -12.23 -11.63
C ALA A 530 -4.34 -13.57 -11.09
N ARG A 531 -5.52 -13.60 -10.46
CA ARG A 531 -6.17 -14.83 -9.98
C ARG A 531 -6.46 -15.78 -11.15
N ILE A 532 -7.07 -15.28 -12.22
CA ILE A 532 -7.38 -16.04 -13.43
C ILE A 532 -6.10 -16.59 -14.07
N SER A 533 -5.04 -15.79 -14.12
CA SER A 533 -3.77 -16.19 -14.74
C SER A 533 -3.06 -17.31 -13.95
N ARG A 534 -3.25 -17.38 -12.64
CA ARG A 534 -2.67 -18.43 -11.77
C ARG A 534 -3.46 -19.74 -11.81
N ASP A 535 -4.75 -19.67 -12.03
CA ASP A 535 -5.63 -20.85 -12.06
C ASP A 535 -5.62 -21.46 -13.46
N GLU A 536 -5.10 -22.67 -13.59
CA GLU A 536 -4.98 -23.37 -14.88
C GLU A 536 -6.33 -23.64 -15.53
N GLN A 537 -7.38 -23.91 -14.76
CA GLN A 537 -8.73 -24.17 -15.28
C GLN A 537 -9.38 -22.88 -15.78
N LEU A 538 -9.16 -21.76 -15.08
CA LEU A 538 -9.70 -20.46 -15.48
C LEU A 538 -8.89 -19.82 -16.60
N ARG A 539 -7.57 -20.02 -16.59
CA ARG A 539 -6.65 -19.49 -17.62
C ARG A 539 -6.97 -20.07 -19.00
N GLY A 540 -7.13 -21.40 -19.13
CA GLY A 540 -7.30 -22.09 -20.41
C GLY A 540 -6.27 -21.61 -21.43
N ASP A 541 -6.65 -21.55 -22.72
CA ASP A 541 -5.81 -21.08 -23.83
C ASP A 541 -5.77 -19.54 -23.97
N ARG A 542 -6.09 -18.79 -22.91
CA ARG A 542 -6.32 -17.34 -22.99
C ARG A 542 -5.06 -16.49 -23.00
N LEU A 543 -3.93 -17.05 -22.53
CA LEU A 543 -2.63 -16.39 -22.45
C LEU A 543 -1.58 -17.21 -23.20
N GLU A 544 -1.67 -17.21 -24.53
CA GLU A 544 -0.74 -17.94 -25.42
C GLU A 544 0.50 -17.11 -25.80
N PHE A 545 0.96 -16.24 -24.91
CA PHE A 545 2.20 -15.52 -25.14
C PHE A 545 3.41 -16.39 -24.79
N LYS A 546 4.34 -16.50 -25.74
CA LYS A 546 5.64 -17.14 -25.48
C LYS A 546 6.59 -16.19 -24.77
N TYR A 547 6.47 -14.90 -25.06
CA TYR A 547 7.32 -13.86 -24.47
C TYR A 547 6.46 -12.73 -23.91
N ILE A 548 6.78 -12.34 -22.66
CA ILE A 548 6.22 -11.16 -21.99
C ILE A 548 7.38 -10.24 -21.65
N ILE A 549 7.42 -9.07 -22.25
CA ILE A 549 8.45 -8.05 -22.03
C ILE A 549 7.82 -6.90 -21.26
N VAL A 550 8.38 -6.58 -20.09
CA VAL A 550 7.85 -5.55 -19.18
C VAL A 550 8.83 -4.38 -19.12
N ASP A 551 8.36 -3.20 -19.57
CA ASP A 551 9.09 -1.93 -19.47
C ASP A 551 8.77 -1.25 -18.13
N GLU A 552 9.74 -0.51 -17.57
CA GLU A 552 9.66 0.21 -16.29
C GLU A 552 9.20 -0.70 -15.13
N TYR A 553 9.82 -1.88 -15.02
CA TYR A 553 9.47 -2.90 -14.02
C TYR A 553 9.52 -2.38 -12.56
N GLN A 554 10.36 -1.38 -12.26
CA GLN A 554 10.46 -0.78 -10.93
C GLN A 554 9.18 -0.01 -10.51
N ASP A 555 8.33 0.39 -11.46
CA ASP A 555 7.08 1.12 -11.20
C ASP A 555 5.90 0.17 -10.94
N ILE A 556 6.15 -1.14 -10.93
CA ILE A 556 5.15 -2.17 -10.65
C ILE A 556 5.18 -2.44 -9.15
N SER A 557 4.13 -2.02 -8.45
CA SER A 557 3.94 -2.27 -7.00
C SER A 557 3.20 -3.58 -6.74
#